data_8f6d5b7084c23bb9a42a4cf8ae47ccd1
#
_entry.id   8f6d5b7084c23bb9a42a4cf8ae47ccd1
#
_cell.length_a   1.000
_cell.length_b   1.000
_cell.length_c   1.000
_cell.angle_alpha   90.00
_cell.angle_beta   90.00
_cell.angle_gamma   90.00
#
_symmetry.space_group_name_H-M   'P 1'
#
loop_
_entity.id
_entity.type
_entity.pdbx_description
1 polymer ?
#
loop_
_entity_poly.entity_id
_entity_poly.type
_entity_poly.pdbx_seq_one_letter_code
_entity_poly.pdbx_strand_id
1 'polypeptide(L)'
;MFLAYRMADSNHFALMGLPRSFSLDPGTLEAAWRRLQAAVHPDRHVQGSGTERRIAMEMATRVNEAYRVLRDPLRRAAYLCELDGVDVRSESNTAMPAEFLMQQMTWRETLEDARAGRDQAALGALAGEVDSARHELLARIRTLLDGQRASQAAADAVRQLMFLERIGEEIDLADDF
;
A
#
# COMPACT_ATOMS: atom_id res chain seq x y z
N MET A 1 -25.14 -3.99 -18.95
CA MET A 1 -25.49 -4.90 -17.85
C MET A 1 -24.46 -6.01 -17.66
N PHE A 2 -23.98 -6.70 -18.71
CA PHE A 2 -22.97 -7.79 -18.62
C PHE A 2 -21.59 -7.35 -18.12
N LEU A 3 -21.14 -6.15 -18.41
CA LEU A 3 -19.83 -5.63 -17.97
C LEU A 3 -19.80 -5.38 -16.43
N ALA A 4 -20.87 -4.82 -15.87
CA ALA A 4 -20.98 -4.54 -14.46
C ALA A 4 -20.99 -5.81 -13.59
N TYR A 5 -21.59 -6.90 -14.08
CA TYR A 5 -21.64 -8.18 -13.37
C TYR A 5 -20.26 -8.89 -13.32
N ARG A 6 -19.48 -8.84 -14.43
CA ARG A 6 -18.10 -9.39 -14.46
C ARG A 6 -17.12 -8.60 -13.58
N MET A 7 -17.41 -7.33 -13.30
CA MET A 7 -16.57 -6.47 -12.47
C MET A 7 -16.87 -6.66 -10.98
N ALA A 8 -18.03 -7.22 -10.60
CA ALA A 8 -18.44 -7.35 -9.20
C ALA A 8 -17.54 -8.28 -8.37
N ASP A 9 -17.01 -9.36 -8.97
CA ASP A 9 -16.14 -10.34 -8.32
C ASP A 9 -14.65 -10.21 -8.68
N SER A 10 -14.27 -9.16 -9.43
CA SER A 10 -12.89 -8.99 -9.87
C SER A 10 -12.03 -8.37 -8.77
N ASN A 11 -10.80 -8.86 -8.61
CA ASN A 11 -9.79 -8.19 -7.79
C ASN A 11 -9.42 -6.82 -8.38
N HIS A 12 -8.73 -5.98 -7.60
CA HIS A 12 -8.38 -4.61 -7.99
C HIS A 12 -7.56 -4.54 -9.29
N PHE A 13 -6.65 -5.47 -9.52
CA PHE A 13 -5.86 -5.52 -10.75
C PHE A 13 -6.75 -5.81 -11.96
N ALA A 14 -7.62 -6.81 -11.86
CA ALA A 14 -8.56 -7.17 -12.93
C ALA A 14 -9.57 -6.04 -13.19
N LEU A 15 -10.04 -5.34 -12.14
CA LEU A 15 -10.91 -4.18 -12.26
C LEU A 15 -10.23 -3.06 -13.06
N MET A 16 -8.95 -2.79 -12.80
CA MET A 16 -8.17 -1.77 -13.52
C MET A 16 -7.69 -2.23 -14.91
N GLY A 17 -7.80 -3.53 -15.22
CA GLY A 17 -7.25 -4.12 -16.45
C GLY A 17 -5.73 -4.17 -16.44
N LEU A 18 -5.12 -4.35 -15.26
CA LEU A 18 -3.69 -4.39 -15.05
C LEU A 18 -3.21 -5.80 -14.69
N PRO A 19 -1.96 -6.14 -14.99
CA PRO A 19 -1.38 -7.41 -14.54
C PRO A 19 -1.29 -7.45 -13.01
N ARG A 20 -1.48 -8.63 -12.44
CA ARG A 20 -1.27 -8.86 -11.01
C ARG A 20 0.22 -8.90 -10.72
N SER A 21 0.78 -7.77 -10.32
CA SER A 21 2.20 -7.57 -10.07
C SER A 21 2.42 -6.50 -9.01
N PHE A 22 3.48 -6.63 -8.23
CA PHE A 22 3.92 -5.58 -7.34
C PHE A 22 4.52 -4.40 -8.12
N SER A 23 5.24 -4.68 -9.21
CA SER A 23 5.79 -3.67 -10.10
C SER A 23 4.71 -3.13 -11.03
N LEU A 24 4.14 -1.98 -10.68
CA LEU A 24 3.19 -1.25 -11.50
C LEU A 24 3.79 0.10 -11.94
N ASP A 25 3.61 0.42 -13.21
CA ASP A 25 3.89 1.76 -13.70
C ASP A 25 2.80 2.74 -13.23
N PRO A 26 3.18 3.79 -12.46
CA PRO A 26 2.20 4.75 -11.93
C PRO A 26 1.37 5.44 -13.00
N GLY A 27 1.96 5.76 -14.15
CA GLY A 27 1.27 6.41 -15.27
C GLY A 27 0.19 5.50 -15.89
N THR A 28 0.50 4.22 -16.04
CA THR A 28 -0.45 3.21 -16.54
C THR A 28 -1.61 3.01 -15.57
N LEU A 29 -1.34 2.96 -14.26
CA LEU A 29 -2.37 2.86 -13.22
C LEU A 29 -3.28 4.09 -13.23
N GLU A 30 -2.70 5.29 -13.30
CA GLU A 30 -3.47 6.53 -13.33
C GLU A 30 -4.34 6.65 -14.59
N ALA A 31 -3.80 6.27 -15.75
CA ALA A 31 -4.56 6.26 -17.00
C ALA A 31 -5.75 5.28 -16.94
N ALA A 32 -5.56 4.10 -16.35
CA ALA A 32 -6.62 3.12 -16.13
C ALA A 32 -7.70 3.68 -15.20
N TRP A 33 -7.32 4.30 -14.11
CA TRP A 33 -8.24 4.93 -13.16
C TRP A 33 -9.06 6.04 -13.81
N ARG A 34 -8.42 7.00 -14.52
CA ARG A 34 -9.11 8.11 -15.21
C ARG A 34 -10.12 7.60 -16.24
N ARG A 35 -9.75 6.57 -17.00
CA ARG A 35 -10.65 5.94 -17.97
C ARG A 35 -11.89 5.33 -17.30
N LEU A 36 -11.71 4.60 -16.21
CA LEU A 36 -12.80 3.99 -15.46
C LEU A 36 -13.68 5.04 -14.77
N GLN A 37 -13.07 6.04 -14.15
CA GLN A 37 -13.80 7.17 -13.56
C GLN A 37 -14.70 7.86 -14.57
N ALA A 38 -14.19 8.15 -15.77
CA ALA A 38 -14.99 8.75 -16.82
C ALA A 38 -16.17 7.85 -17.26
N ALA A 39 -16.03 6.53 -17.18
CA ALA A 39 -17.09 5.58 -17.56
C ALA A 39 -18.18 5.44 -16.48
N VAL A 40 -17.83 5.54 -15.18
CA VAL A 40 -18.76 5.33 -14.06
C VAL A 40 -19.23 6.63 -13.42
N HIS A 41 -18.89 7.81 -13.99
CA HIS A 41 -19.24 9.10 -13.39
C HIS A 41 -20.75 9.26 -13.22
N PRO A 42 -21.24 9.62 -12.01
CA PRO A 42 -22.68 9.72 -11.73
C PRO A 42 -23.43 10.65 -12.68
N ASP A 43 -22.80 11.75 -13.15
CA ASP A 43 -23.43 12.71 -14.06
C ASP A 43 -23.83 12.12 -15.42
N ARG A 44 -23.18 11.03 -15.84
CA ARG A 44 -23.56 10.30 -17.06
C ARG A 44 -24.84 9.48 -16.88
N HIS A 45 -25.24 9.23 -15.63
CA HIS A 45 -26.39 8.42 -15.27
C HIS A 45 -27.52 9.24 -14.63
N VAL A 46 -27.48 10.59 -14.71
CA VAL A 46 -28.50 11.49 -14.16
C VAL A 46 -29.89 11.19 -14.72
N GLN A 47 -29.98 10.80 -16.00
CA GLN A 47 -31.23 10.42 -16.66
C GLN A 47 -31.56 8.92 -16.51
N GLY A 48 -30.69 8.14 -15.88
CA GLY A 48 -30.90 6.71 -15.65
C GLY A 48 -31.87 6.43 -14.50
N SER A 49 -32.32 5.18 -14.43
CA SER A 49 -33.16 4.68 -13.31
C SER A 49 -32.40 4.78 -11.98
N GLY A 50 -33.15 4.78 -10.86
CA GLY A 50 -32.54 4.77 -9.52
C GLY A 50 -31.56 3.60 -9.31
N THR A 51 -31.82 2.45 -9.94
CA THR A 51 -30.95 1.26 -9.91
C THR A 51 -29.65 1.51 -10.66
N GLU A 52 -29.70 2.12 -11.85
CA GLU A 52 -28.49 2.43 -12.64
C GLU A 52 -27.58 3.43 -11.93
N ARG A 53 -28.17 4.45 -11.30
CA ARG A 53 -27.43 5.43 -10.50
C ARG A 53 -26.73 4.76 -9.30
N ARG A 54 -27.43 3.87 -8.60
CA ARG A 54 -26.85 3.12 -7.48
C ARG A 54 -25.67 2.27 -7.92
N ILE A 55 -25.81 1.52 -9.01
CA ILE A 55 -24.73 0.69 -9.58
C ILE A 55 -23.53 1.57 -9.98
N ALA A 56 -23.76 2.73 -10.61
CA ALA A 56 -22.69 3.65 -10.98
C ALA A 56 -21.93 4.18 -9.75
N MET A 57 -22.63 4.53 -8.67
CA MET A 57 -22.00 4.95 -7.41
C MET A 57 -21.19 3.85 -6.75
N GLU A 58 -21.71 2.63 -6.67
CA GLU A 58 -21.00 1.46 -6.14
C GLU A 58 -19.72 1.18 -6.95
N MET A 59 -19.82 1.24 -8.28
CA MET A 59 -18.66 1.06 -9.16
C MET A 59 -17.62 2.18 -9.01
N ALA A 60 -18.06 3.45 -8.89
CA ALA A 60 -17.15 4.57 -8.66
C ALA A 60 -16.38 4.39 -7.33
N THR A 61 -17.06 3.95 -6.28
CA THR A 61 -16.42 3.65 -4.97
C THR A 61 -15.38 2.55 -5.12
N ARG A 62 -15.70 1.45 -5.81
CA ARG A 62 -14.77 0.33 -6.03
C ARG A 62 -13.55 0.73 -6.87
N VAL A 63 -13.76 1.53 -7.91
CA VAL A 63 -12.67 2.06 -8.76
C VAL A 63 -11.73 2.94 -7.93
N ASN A 64 -12.27 3.80 -7.08
CA ASN A 64 -11.46 4.63 -6.20
C ASN A 64 -10.69 3.81 -5.15
N GLU A 65 -11.33 2.82 -4.54
CA GLU A 65 -10.66 1.91 -3.61
C GLU A 65 -9.54 1.12 -4.28
N ALA A 66 -9.79 0.55 -5.46
CA ALA A 66 -8.78 -0.15 -6.23
C ALA A 66 -7.57 0.76 -6.56
N TYR A 67 -7.81 1.99 -6.97
CA TYR A 67 -6.75 2.95 -7.22
C TYR A 67 -5.96 3.27 -5.94
N ARG A 68 -6.65 3.52 -4.81
CA ARG A 68 -6.02 3.82 -3.52
C ARG A 68 -5.13 2.67 -3.03
N VAL A 69 -5.57 1.43 -3.18
CA VAL A 69 -4.79 0.24 -2.80
C VAL A 69 -3.61 0.04 -3.73
N LEU A 70 -3.83 0.13 -5.05
CA LEU A 70 -2.78 -0.18 -6.03
C LEU A 70 -1.72 0.92 -6.17
N ARG A 71 -2.03 2.18 -5.90
CA ARG A 71 -1.05 3.27 -5.99
C ARG A 71 -0.03 3.26 -4.86
N ASP A 72 -0.42 2.77 -3.69
CA ASP A 72 0.41 2.71 -2.50
C ASP A 72 1.22 1.39 -2.47
N PRO A 73 2.56 1.43 -2.44
CA PRO A 73 3.37 0.21 -2.46
C PRO A 73 3.11 -0.73 -1.28
N LEU A 74 2.93 -0.19 -0.06
CA LEU A 74 2.66 -1.00 1.12
C LEU A 74 1.30 -1.70 1.01
N ARG A 75 0.25 -0.96 0.67
CA ARG A 75 -1.11 -1.51 0.51
C ARG A 75 -1.17 -2.51 -0.64
N ARG A 76 -0.50 -2.22 -1.75
CA ARG A 76 -0.42 -3.12 -2.91
C ARG A 76 0.27 -4.43 -2.55
N ALA A 77 1.38 -4.39 -1.79
CA ALA A 77 2.08 -5.57 -1.32
C ALA A 77 1.21 -6.41 -0.38
N ALA A 78 0.57 -5.80 0.62
CA ALA A 78 -0.36 -6.46 1.52
C ALA A 78 -1.51 -7.12 0.77
N TYR A 79 -2.11 -6.39 -0.18
CA TYR A 79 -3.20 -6.91 -1.01
C TYR A 79 -2.78 -8.08 -1.89
N LEU A 80 -1.57 -8.09 -2.43
CA LEU A 80 -1.03 -9.25 -3.18
C LEU A 80 -0.88 -10.48 -2.28
N CYS A 81 -0.41 -10.31 -1.04
CA CYS A 81 -0.36 -11.39 -0.06
C CYS A 81 -1.77 -11.92 0.26
N GLU A 82 -2.74 -11.04 0.50
CA GLU A 82 -4.14 -11.42 0.75
C GLU A 82 -4.75 -12.21 -0.41
N LEU A 83 -4.48 -11.82 -1.66
CA LEU A 83 -4.92 -12.57 -2.85
C LEU A 83 -4.30 -13.98 -2.95
N ASP A 84 -3.19 -14.22 -2.29
CA ASP A 84 -2.55 -15.55 -2.16
C ASP A 84 -2.98 -16.29 -0.87
N GLY A 85 -3.95 -15.75 -0.14
CA GLY A 85 -4.47 -16.35 1.09
C GLY A 85 -3.57 -16.11 2.31
N VAL A 86 -2.62 -15.18 2.24
CA VAL A 86 -1.72 -14.85 3.35
C VAL A 86 -2.20 -13.57 4.03
N ASP A 87 -2.67 -13.69 5.27
CA ASP A 87 -3.05 -12.53 6.09
C ASP A 87 -1.82 -11.86 6.70
N VAL A 88 -1.54 -10.65 6.24
CA VAL A 88 -0.42 -9.83 6.74
C VAL A 88 -0.65 -9.36 8.18
N ARG A 89 -1.91 -9.26 8.62
CA ARG A 89 -2.30 -8.77 9.95
C ARG A 89 -2.56 -9.87 10.96
N SER A 90 -2.36 -11.14 10.60
CA SER A 90 -2.59 -12.26 11.48
C SER A 90 -1.69 -12.18 12.72
N GLU A 91 -2.31 -12.16 13.90
CA GLU A 91 -1.62 -12.18 15.20
C GLU A 91 -0.77 -13.45 15.41
N SER A 92 -1.08 -14.52 14.70
CA SER A 92 -0.36 -15.79 14.81
C SER A 92 1.04 -15.79 14.19
N ASN A 93 1.42 -14.75 13.44
CA ASN A 93 2.71 -14.65 12.78
C ASN A 93 3.40 -13.30 13.02
N THR A 94 3.62 -12.98 14.29
CA THR A 94 4.30 -11.74 14.75
C THR A 94 5.81 -11.90 14.87
N ALA A 95 6.40 -13.03 14.48
CA ALA A 95 7.84 -13.26 14.55
C ALA A 95 8.58 -12.35 13.57
N MET A 96 9.14 -11.27 14.08
CA MET A 96 10.10 -10.43 13.37
C MET A 96 11.52 -10.93 13.59
N PRO A 97 12.43 -10.79 12.60
CA PRO A 97 13.85 -11.09 12.79
C PRO A 97 14.41 -10.32 14.00
N ALA A 98 15.22 -10.99 14.83
CA ALA A 98 15.79 -10.37 16.02
C ALA A 98 16.62 -9.11 15.70
N GLU A 99 17.36 -9.14 14.59
CA GLU A 99 18.13 -7.99 14.09
C GLU A 99 17.23 -6.79 13.80
N PHE A 100 16.07 -7.02 13.19
CA PHE A 100 15.12 -5.96 12.91
C PHE A 100 14.49 -5.40 14.19
N LEU A 101 14.21 -6.26 15.18
CA LEU A 101 13.73 -5.80 16.49
C LEU A 101 14.77 -4.93 17.21
N MET A 102 16.04 -5.31 17.19
CA MET A 102 17.13 -4.50 17.73
C MET A 102 17.24 -3.15 17.02
N GLN A 103 17.17 -3.15 15.68
CA GLN A 103 17.19 -1.93 14.90
C GLN A 103 16.02 -0.99 15.21
N GLN A 104 14.82 -1.55 15.39
CA GLN A 104 13.65 -0.79 15.83
C GLN A 104 13.86 -0.09 17.18
N MET A 105 14.49 -0.79 18.14
CA MET A 105 14.81 -0.21 19.45
C MET A 105 15.78 0.96 19.31
N THR A 106 16.86 0.78 18.55
CA THR A 106 17.83 1.85 18.27
C THR A 106 17.18 3.07 17.64
N TRP A 107 16.35 2.89 16.62
CA TRP A 107 15.67 4.01 15.97
C TRP A 107 14.70 4.74 16.91
N ARG A 108 14.01 4.02 17.80
CA ARG A 108 13.13 4.65 18.81
C ARG A 108 13.91 5.46 19.83
N GLU A 109 15.01 4.91 20.34
CA GLU A 109 15.91 5.60 21.28
C GLU A 109 16.47 6.87 20.61
N THR A 110 16.98 6.77 19.38
CA THR A 110 17.49 7.94 18.62
C THR A 110 16.41 8.99 18.41
N LEU A 111 15.18 8.58 18.07
CA LEU A 111 14.07 9.51 17.89
C LEU A 111 13.70 10.23 19.19
N GLU A 112 13.65 9.51 20.32
CA GLU A 112 13.35 10.08 21.63
C GLU A 112 14.43 11.10 22.06
N ASP A 113 15.70 10.74 21.90
CA ASP A 113 16.83 11.62 22.22
C ASP A 113 16.86 12.87 21.34
N ALA A 114 16.67 12.70 20.04
CA ALA A 114 16.63 13.82 19.08
C ALA A 114 15.46 14.77 19.37
N ARG A 115 14.29 14.25 19.72
CA ARG A 115 13.13 15.05 20.16
C ARG A 115 13.43 15.83 21.45
N ALA A 116 13.98 15.16 22.47
CA ALA A 116 14.30 15.78 23.74
C ALA A 116 15.36 16.89 23.58
N GLY A 117 16.36 16.65 22.73
CA GLY A 117 17.43 17.60 22.41
C GLY A 117 17.04 18.66 21.38
N ARG A 118 15.91 18.56 20.71
CA ARG A 118 15.53 19.35 19.52
C ARG A 118 16.63 19.33 18.45
N ASP A 119 17.21 18.16 18.25
CA ASP A 119 18.34 17.95 17.33
C ASP A 119 17.84 17.60 15.93
N GLN A 120 17.69 18.64 15.11
CA GLN A 120 17.25 18.52 13.73
C GLN A 120 18.23 17.72 12.86
N ALA A 121 19.53 17.79 13.17
CA ALA A 121 20.53 17.03 12.41
C ALA A 121 20.39 15.52 12.69
N ALA A 122 20.17 15.14 13.94
CA ALA A 122 19.90 13.75 14.32
C ALA A 122 18.58 13.23 13.72
N LEU A 123 17.50 14.04 13.71
CA LEU A 123 16.25 13.70 13.04
C LEU A 123 16.43 13.47 11.54
N GLY A 124 17.13 14.37 10.85
CA GLY A 124 17.41 14.21 9.43
C GLY A 124 18.27 12.98 9.09
N ALA A 125 19.27 12.66 9.93
CA ALA A 125 20.07 11.45 9.79
C ALA A 125 19.20 10.19 9.96
N LEU A 126 18.36 10.16 10.99
CA LEU A 126 17.44 9.05 11.28
C LEU A 126 16.43 8.87 10.13
N ALA A 127 15.87 9.95 9.60
CA ALA A 127 14.97 9.91 8.43
C ALA A 127 15.66 9.26 7.22
N GLY A 128 16.93 9.60 6.96
CA GLY A 128 17.72 9.01 5.89
C GLY A 128 17.96 7.50 6.06
N GLU A 129 18.24 7.05 7.31
CA GLU A 129 18.41 5.62 7.59
C GLU A 129 17.11 4.85 7.40
N VAL A 130 15.99 5.35 7.92
CA VAL A 130 14.66 4.74 7.78
C VAL A 130 14.24 4.67 6.32
N ASP A 131 14.48 5.73 5.54
CA ASP A 131 14.16 5.73 4.10
C ASP A 131 15.03 4.75 3.31
N SER A 132 16.31 4.61 3.63
CA SER A 132 17.18 3.60 3.04
C SER A 132 16.68 2.18 3.32
N ALA A 133 16.34 1.87 4.56
CA ALA A 133 15.78 0.59 4.95
C ALA A 133 14.43 0.31 4.26
N ARG A 134 13.61 1.35 4.09
CA ARG A 134 12.35 1.29 3.34
C ARG A 134 12.57 0.91 1.87
N HIS A 135 13.52 1.53 1.21
CA HIS A 135 13.87 1.22 -0.18
C HIS A 135 14.36 -0.22 -0.35
N GLU A 136 15.20 -0.70 0.57
CA GLU A 136 15.68 -2.08 0.57
C GLU A 136 14.54 -3.09 0.76
N LEU A 137 13.62 -2.83 1.69
CA LEU A 137 12.45 -3.69 1.88
C LEU A 137 11.51 -3.70 0.67
N LEU A 138 11.29 -2.57 0.01
CA LEU A 138 10.48 -2.51 -1.22
C LEU A 138 11.13 -3.31 -2.35
N ALA A 139 12.46 -3.25 -2.50
CA ALA A 139 13.19 -4.05 -3.48
C ALA A 139 13.08 -5.56 -3.17
N ARG A 140 13.18 -5.94 -1.88
CA ARG A 140 13.01 -7.31 -1.42
C ARG A 140 11.58 -7.82 -1.67
N ILE A 141 10.56 -7.03 -1.34
CA ILE A 141 9.14 -7.35 -1.58
C ILE A 141 8.89 -7.59 -3.08
N ARG A 142 9.45 -6.73 -3.94
CA ARG A 142 9.38 -6.91 -5.39
C ARG A 142 9.95 -8.27 -5.82
N THR A 143 11.12 -8.63 -5.34
CA THR A 143 11.76 -9.91 -5.67
C THR A 143 10.91 -11.10 -5.20
N LEU A 144 10.35 -11.00 -3.99
CA LEU A 144 9.54 -12.06 -3.40
C LEU A 144 8.20 -12.24 -4.14
N LEU A 145 7.49 -11.16 -4.46
CA LEU A 145 6.17 -11.21 -5.08
C LEU A 145 6.24 -11.46 -6.59
N ASP A 146 7.04 -10.67 -7.32
CA ASP A 146 7.07 -10.74 -8.77
C ASP A 146 8.00 -11.84 -9.29
N GLY A 147 9.14 -12.10 -8.59
CA GLY A 147 10.13 -13.07 -9.02
C GLY A 147 9.88 -14.48 -8.47
N GLN A 148 9.74 -14.61 -7.15
CA GLN A 148 9.72 -15.90 -6.46
C GLN A 148 8.33 -16.43 -6.14
N ARG A 149 7.30 -15.58 -6.20
CA ARG A 149 5.92 -15.88 -5.77
C ARG A 149 5.86 -16.41 -4.33
N ALA A 150 6.72 -15.87 -3.46
CA ALA A 150 6.89 -16.28 -2.07
C ALA A 150 6.06 -15.38 -1.14
N SER A 151 4.74 -15.47 -1.22
CA SER A 151 3.80 -14.56 -0.55
C SER A 151 3.92 -14.57 0.97
N GLN A 152 4.28 -15.73 1.58
CA GLN A 152 4.52 -15.81 3.03
C GLN A 152 5.74 -14.99 3.45
N ALA A 153 6.87 -15.12 2.74
CA ALA A 153 8.07 -14.33 3.00
C ALA A 153 7.86 -12.84 2.68
N ALA A 154 7.03 -12.55 1.67
CA ALA A 154 6.64 -11.18 1.35
C ALA A 154 5.81 -10.55 2.47
N ALA A 155 4.88 -11.30 3.08
CA ALA A 155 4.09 -10.82 4.22
C ALA A 155 4.96 -10.46 5.42
N ASP A 156 6.04 -11.22 5.68
CA ASP A 156 7.02 -10.88 6.72
C ASP A 156 7.73 -9.56 6.43
N ALA A 157 8.14 -9.34 5.17
CA ALA A 157 8.74 -8.08 4.75
C ALA A 157 7.74 -6.91 4.76
N VAL A 158 6.47 -7.15 4.43
CA VAL A 158 5.39 -6.15 4.50
C VAL A 158 5.16 -5.70 5.95
N ARG A 159 5.20 -6.60 6.92
CA ARG A 159 5.10 -6.24 8.35
C ARG A 159 6.26 -5.33 8.80
N GLN A 160 7.48 -5.62 8.33
CA GLN A 160 8.63 -4.74 8.60
C GLN A 160 8.42 -3.36 7.96
N LEU A 161 7.91 -3.33 6.72
CA LEU A 161 7.62 -2.07 6.03
C LEU A 161 6.54 -1.24 6.74
N MET A 162 5.50 -1.88 7.29
CA MET A 162 4.47 -1.19 8.10
C MET A 162 5.07 -0.47 9.31
N PHE A 163 6.10 -1.06 9.93
CA PHE A 163 6.81 -0.40 11.01
C PHE A 163 7.61 0.81 10.50
N LEU A 164 8.31 0.66 9.37
CA LEU A 164 9.10 1.77 8.79
C LEU A 164 8.22 2.96 8.37
N GLU A 165 7.05 2.71 7.79
CA GLU A 165 6.10 3.79 7.49
C GLU A 165 5.67 4.51 8.76
N ARG A 166 5.38 3.77 9.84
CA ARG A 166 4.96 4.36 11.11
C ARG A 166 6.06 5.20 11.77
N ILE A 167 7.30 4.70 11.84
CA ILE A 167 8.41 5.46 12.43
C ILE A 167 8.75 6.69 11.56
N GLY A 168 8.63 6.59 10.23
CA GLY A 168 8.77 7.72 9.31
C GLY A 168 7.76 8.83 9.62
N GLU A 169 6.48 8.48 9.78
CA GLU A 169 5.44 9.44 10.19
C GLU A 169 5.76 10.09 11.55
N GLU A 170 6.30 9.32 12.50
CA GLU A 170 6.69 9.84 13.81
C GLU A 170 7.89 10.80 13.74
N ILE A 171 8.83 10.57 12.80
CA ILE A 171 9.97 11.47 12.54
C ILE A 171 9.47 12.77 11.89
N ASP A 172 8.62 12.68 10.86
CA ASP A 172 8.05 13.84 10.18
C ASP A 172 7.31 14.76 11.16
N LEU A 173 6.50 14.17 12.07
CA LEU A 173 5.82 14.92 13.14
C LEU A 173 6.79 15.53 14.16
N ALA A 174 8.00 15.01 14.31
CA ALA A 174 9.02 15.57 15.20
C ALA A 174 9.78 16.72 14.55
N ASP A 175 9.84 16.78 13.24
CA ASP A 175 10.53 17.84 12.48
C ASP A 175 9.72 19.16 12.45
N ASP A 176 8.41 19.10 12.70
CA ASP A 176 7.50 20.27 12.70
C ASP A 176 7.63 21.15 13.96
N PHE A 177 8.59 20.89 14.88
CA PHE A 177 8.86 21.65 16.10
C PHE A 177 10.18 22.41 16.02
#